data_e37fa64af18477c2f9c32da5e1f4cbfc
#
_entry.id   e37fa64af18477c2f9c32da5e1f4cbfc
#
_cell.length_a   1.000
_cell.length_b   1.000
_cell.length_c   1.000
_cell.angle_alpha   90.00
_cell.angle_beta   90.00
_cell.angle_gamma   90.00
#
_symmetry.space_group_name_H-M   'P 1'
#
loop_
_entity.id
_entity.type
_entity.pdbx_description
1 polymer ?
#
loop_
_entity_poly.entity_id
_entity_poly.type
_entity_poly.pdbx_seq_one_letter_code
_entity_poly.pdbx_strand_id
1 'polypeptide(L)'
;MKPFHLAIPVHDLEESVAFYKSIFPISFGRSAESWIDLNFYGHQLVLHKQKDYQANEGFNYVDGDNVPFPHFGIVLSVDEFYSVTKNVEASKINYYIDPRTRFKNTDGEQSTFFLKDPSGNFIEVKAFKNIDNLFKS
;
A
#
# COMPACT_ATOMS: atom_id res chain seq x y z
N MET A 1 17.33 -8.46 -6.51
CA MET A 1 15.85 -8.52 -6.44
C MET A 1 15.27 -8.34 -7.84
N LYS A 2 14.27 -9.12 -8.20
CA LYS A 2 13.54 -8.93 -9.46
C LYS A 2 12.35 -7.98 -9.19
N PRO A 3 12.21 -6.87 -9.93
CA PRO A 3 11.06 -5.99 -9.75
C PRO A 3 9.75 -6.72 -10.03
N PHE A 4 8.78 -6.54 -9.13
CA PHE A 4 7.40 -6.94 -9.34
C PHE A 4 6.69 -5.85 -10.16
N HIS A 5 5.78 -6.26 -11.02
CA HIS A 5 4.97 -5.35 -11.86
C HIS A 5 3.50 -5.51 -11.50
N LEU A 6 2.84 -4.40 -11.19
CA LEU A 6 1.41 -4.33 -10.89
C LEU A 6 0.79 -3.14 -11.60
N ALA A 7 -0.32 -3.36 -12.29
CA ALA A 7 -1.12 -2.29 -12.88
C ALA A 7 -2.47 -2.22 -12.17
N ILE A 8 -2.88 -1.03 -11.76
CA ILE A 8 -4.16 -0.79 -11.09
C ILE A 8 -4.94 0.32 -11.79
N PRO A 9 -6.27 0.22 -11.80
CA PRO A 9 -7.12 1.29 -12.32
C PRO A 9 -7.28 2.42 -11.29
N VAL A 10 -7.33 3.66 -11.79
CA VAL A 10 -7.61 4.85 -10.99
C VAL A 10 -8.55 5.78 -11.75
N HIS A 11 -9.39 6.53 -11.03
CA HIS A 11 -10.32 7.47 -11.68
C HIS A 11 -9.60 8.66 -12.31
N ASP A 12 -8.60 9.20 -11.63
CA ASP A 12 -7.87 10.40 -12.01
C ASP A 12 -6.39 10.22 -11.72
N LEU A 13 -5.53 10.43 -12.72
CA LEU A 13 -4.09 10.23 -12.57
C LEU A 13 -3.45 11.28 -11.67
N GLU A 14 -3.81 12.54 -11.82
CA GLU A 14 -3.21 13.62 -11.04
C GLU A 14 -3.51 13.49 -9.56
N GLU A 15 -4.76 13.22 -9.20
CA GLU A 15 -5.19 12.97 -7.82
C GLU A 15 -4.50 11.74 -7.22
N SER A 16 -4.43 10.65 -7.99
CA SER A 16 -3.79 9.41 -7.54
C SER A 16 -2.29 9.57 -7.35
N VAL A 17 -1.61 10.23 -8.28
CA VAL A 17 -0.17 10.53 -8.17
C VAL A 17 0.10 11.39 -6.92
N ALA A 18 -0.70 12.40 -6.67
CA ALA A 18 -0.57 13.24 -5.47
C ALA A 18 -0.71 12.41 -4.19
N PHE A 19 -1.68 11.49 -4.14
CA PHE A 19 -1.87 10.58 -3.01
C PHE A 19 -0.63 9.72 -2.77
N TYR A 20 -0.17 8.97 -3.76
CA TYR A 20 0.97 8.07 -3.60
C TYR A 20 2.26 8.82 -3.27
N LYS A 21 2.50 9.95 -3.92
CA LYS A 21 3.68 10.78 -3.68
C LYS A 21 3.72 11.40 -2.28
N SER A 22 2.57 11.73 -1.71
CA SER A 22 2.50 12.33 -0.37
C SER A 22 2.87 11.34 0.74
N ILE A 23 2.70 10.04 0.48
CA ILE A 23 2.88 8.98 1.48
C ILE A 23 4.20 8.24 1.31
N PHE A 24 4.52 7.84 0.06
CA PHE A 24 5.63 6.96 -0.26
C PHE A 24 6.77 7.69 -0.98
N PRO A 25 8.02 7.22 -0.85
CA PRO A 25 9.16 7.77 -1.61
C PRO A 25 9.08 7.31 -3.07
N ILE A 26 8.19 7.94 -3.85
CA ILE A 26 7.92 7.61 -5.24
C ILE A 26 8.85 8.39 -6.17
N SER A 27 9.41 7.73 -7.17
CA SER A 27 9.93 8.35 -8.37
C SER A 27 9.11 7.91 -9.58
N PHE A 28 9.23 8.65 -10.69
CA PHE A 28 8.40 8.43 -11.86
C PHE A 28 9.18 7.78 -12.99
N GLY A 29 8.52 6.87 -13.70
CA GLY A 29 9.02 6.30 -14.94
C GLY A 29 8.34 6.96 -16.15
N ARG A 30 7.94 6.12 -17.11
CA ARG A 30 7.25 6.58 -18.32
C ARG A 30 5.81 6.93 -18.03
N SER A 31 5.24 7.78 -18.87
CA SER A 31 3.84 8.14 -18.79
C SER A 31 3.25 8.46 -20.17
N ALA A 32 1.93 8.38 -20.24
CA ALA A 32 1.13 8.86 -21.36
C ALA A 32 -0.12 9.56 -20.80
N GLU A 33 -1.03 9.94 -21.65
CA GLU A 33 -2.26 10.61 -21.22
C GLU A 33 -3.11 9.80 -20.25
N SER A 34 -3.10 8.47 -20.40
CA SER A 34 -3.98 7.56 -19.63
C SER A 34 -3.28 6.65 -18.66
N TRP A 35 -1.96 6.77 -18.49
CA TRP A 35 -1.23 5.94 -17.54
C TRP A 35 0.09 6.56 -17.11
N ILE A 36 0.62 6.10 -15.97
CA ILE A 36 1.92 6.51 -15.45
C ILE A 36 2.57 5.37 -14.67
N ASP A 37 3.88 5.18 -14.88
CA ASP A 37 4.73 4.26 -14.11
C ASP A 37 5.24 4.96 -12.86
N LEU A 38 5.06 4.30 -11.72
CA LEU A 38 5.66 4.70 -10.44
C LEU A 38 6.73 3.70 -10.05
N ASN A 39 7.88 4.17 -9.61
CA ASN A 39 8.84 3.35 -8.90
C ASN A 39 8.42 3.27 -7.44
N PHE A 40 7.85 2.14 -7.07
CA PHE A 40 7.34 1.85 -5.72
C PHE A 40 8.32 0.90 -5.03
N TYR A 41 9.27 1.45 -4.29
CA TYR A 41 10.34 0.69 -3.61
C TYR A 41 11.11 -0.26 -4.54
N GLY A 42 11.37 0.15 -5.78
CA GLY A 42 12.04 -0.67 -6.79
C GLY A 42 11.12 -1.61 -7.57
N HIS A 43 9.82 -1.60 -7.28
CA HIS A 43 8.81 -2.31 -8.06
C HIS A 43 8.07 -1.36 -8.99
N GLN A 44 7.56 -1.88 -10.10
CA GLN A 44 6.84 -1.08 -11.07
C GLN A 44 5.34 -1.11 -10.76
N LEU A 45 4.81 0.01 -10.26
CA LEU A 45 3.38 0.21 -10.06
C LEU A 45 2.86 1.12 -11.17
N VAL A 46 1.92 0.63 -11.98
CA VAL A 46 1.34 1.41 -13.07
C VAL A 46 -0.07 1.82 -12.71
N LEU A 47 -0.33 3.12 -12.78
CA LEU A 47 -1.68 3.65 -12.63
C LEU A 47 -2.29 3.83 -14.02
N HIS A 48 -3.42 3.17 -14.28
CA HIS A 48 -4.19 3.31 -15.52
C HIS A 48 -5.48 4.07 -15.26
N LYS A 49 -5.69 5.15 -16.01
CA LYS A 49 -6.93 5.92 -15.89
C LYS A 49 -8.12 5.12 -16.41
N GLN A 50 -9.10 4.94 -15.54
CA GLN A 50 -10.39 4.34 -15.88
C GLN A 50 -11.49 5.13 -15.15
N LYS A 51 -12.10 6.07 -15.86
CA LYS A 51 -13.04 7.04 -15.30
C LYS A 51 -14.20 6.40 -14.51
N ASP A 52 -14.74 5.29 -15.00
CA ASP A 52 -15.90 4.62 -14.41
C ASP A 52 -15.52 3.42 -13.53
N TYR A 53 -14.27 3.35 -13.09
CA TYR A 53 -13.79 2.26 -12.26
C TYR A 53 -14.55 2.21 -10.93
N GLN A 54 -15.00 1.01 -10.58
CA GLN A 54 -15.54 0.69 -9.27
C GLN A 54 -14.78 -0.50 -8.71
N ALA A 55 -14.21 -0.32 -7.52
CA ALA A 55 -13.46 -1.38 -6.85
C ALA A 55 -14.38 -2.55 -6.53
N ASN A 56 -13.94 -3.77 -6.86
CA ASN A 56 -14.57 -5.01 -6.43
C ASN A 56 -13.86 -5.46 -5.16
N GLU A 57 -14.56 -5.42 -4.03
CA GLU A 57 -13.96 -5.69 -2.72
C GLU A 57 -14.68 -6.82 -1.99
N GLY A 58 -13.89 -7.64 -1.32
CA GLY A 58 -14.35 -8.62 -0.36
C GLY A 58 -13.61 -8.43 0.96
N PHE A 59 -13.93 -9.24 1.97
CA PHE A 59 -13.34 -9.12 3.30
C PHE A 59 -13.08 -10.50 3.90
N ASN A 60 -11.92 -10.65 4.57
CA ASN A 60 -11.60 -11.79 5.40
C ASN A 60 -11.32 -11.31 6.83
N TYR A 61 -11.80 -12.07 7.80
CA TYR A 61 -11.49 -11.81 9.19
C TYR A 61 -10.09 -12.34 9.52
N VAL A 62 -9.18 -11.45 9.91
CA VAL A 62 -7.79 -11.79 10.25
C VAL A 62 -7.39 -11.04 11.51
N ASP A 63 -7.04 -11.77 12.57
CA ASP A 63 -6.52 -11.23 13.83
C ASP A 63 -7.27 -9.99 14.34
N GLY A 64 -8.59 -10.04 14.38
CA GLY A 64 -9.47 -9.00 14.90
C GLY A 64 -10.00 -8.00 13.89
N ASP A 65 -9.55 -8.03 12.61
CA ASP A 65 -9.99 -7.10 11.58
C ASP A 65 -10.69 -7.78 10.41
N ASN A 66 -11.62 -7.06 9.81
CA ASN A 66 -12.11 -7.37 8.47
C ASN A 66 -11.12 -6.82 7.44
N VAL A 67 -10.21 -7.69 7.00
CA VAL A 67 -9.18 -7.32 6.03
C VAL A 67 -9.78 -7.27 4.62
N PRO A 68 -9.70 -6.13 3.93
CA PRO A 68 -10.24 -6.02 2.58
C PRO A 68 -9.36 -6.72 1.55
N PHE A 69 -9.97 -7.22 0.47
CA PHE A 69 -9.26 -7.72 -0.71
C PHE A 69 -10.07 -7.39 -1.99
N PRO A 70 -9.43 -7.22 -3.17
CA PRO A 70 -7.99 -7.25 -3.31
C PRO A 70 -7.29 -6.09 -2.63
N HIS A 71 -6.06 -6.30 -2.21
CA HIS A 71 -5.15 -5.24 -1.77
C HIS A 71 -3.74 -5.57 -2.24
N PHE A 72 -2.90 -4.56 -2.30
CA PHE A 72 -1.47 -4.71 -2.51
C PHE A 72 -0.73 -3.91 -1.45
N GLY A 73 0.57 -4.09 -1.36
CA GLY A 73 1.33 -3.33 -0.39
C GLY A 73 2.80 -3.65 -0.42
N ILE A 74 3.45 -3.29 0.67
CA ILE A 74 4.90 -3.42 0.81
C ILE A 74 5.25 -3.83 2.23
N VAL A 75 6.27 -4.67 2.33
CA VAL A 75 6.88 -5.04 3.62
C VAL A 75 8.14 -4.21 3.78
N LEU A 76 8.14 -3.34 4.76
CA LEU A 76 9.18 -2.35 5.02
C LEU A 76 10.01 -2.75 6.26
N SER A 77 11.16 -2.09 6.43
CA SER A 77 11.82 -2.06 7.72
C SER A 77 10.96 -1.29 8.73
N VAL A 78 11.23 -1.46 10.02
CA VAL A 78 10.52 -0.73 11.07
C VAL A 78 10.70 0.79 10.90
N ASP A 79 11.90 1.26 10.57
CA ASP A 79 12.18 2.68 10.38
C ASP A 79 11.43 3.26 9.16
N GLU A 80 11.40 2.53 8.05
CA GLU A 80 10.65 2.94 6.87
C GLU A 80 9.14 2.97 7.15
N PHE A 81 8.62 1.98 7.89
CA PHE A 81 7.22 1.94 8.32
C PHE A 81 6.84 3.20 9.11
N TYR A 82 7.65 3.59 10.08
CA TYR A 82 7.40 4.80 10.86
C TYR A 82 7.51 6.08 10.01
N SER A 83 8.43 6.12 9.04
CA SER A 83 8.50 7.24 8.09
C SER A 83 7.22 7.39 7.28
N VAL A 84 6.65 6.28 6.83
CA VAL A 84 5.38 6.28 6.09
C VAL A 84 4.22 6.73 6.99
N THR A 85 4.14 6.25 8.24
CA THR A 85 3.08 6.70 9.17
C THR A 85 3.14 8.20 9.41
N LYS A 86 4.33 8.77 9.55
CA LYS A 86 4.50 10.23 9.68
C LYS A 86 3.98 10.98 8.45
N ASN A 87 4.24 10.46 7.26
CA ASN A 87 3.75 11.06 6.02
C ASN A 87 2.22 11.00 5.92
N VAL A 88 1.61 9.88 6.31
CA VAL A 88 0.14 9.74 6.36
C VAL A 88 -0.47 10.78 7.28
N GLU A 89 0.07 10.93 8.48
CA GLU A 89 -0.39 11.89 9.48
C GLU A 89 -0.20 13.34 9.00
N ALA A 90 0.97 13.65 8.44
CA ALA A 90 1.28 15.00 7.91
C ALA A 90 0.38 15.37 6.73
N SER A 91 0.00 14.41 5.91
CA SER A 91 -0.90 14.58 4.76
C SER A 91 -2.38 14.59 5.13
N LYS A 92 -2.71 14.37 6.41
CA LYS A 92 -4.08 14.31 6.94
C LYS A 92 -4.94 13.25 6.23
N ILE A 93 -4.32 12.15 5.81
CA ILE A 93 -4.99 11.01 5.21
C ILE A 93 -5.46 10.09 6.34
N ASN A 94 -6.71 9.64 6.25
CA ASN A 94 -7.27 8.72 7.23
C ASN A 94 -6.82 7.30 6.93
N TYR A 95 -6.45 6.55 7.98
CA TYR A 95 -6.25 5.12 7.86
C TYR A 95 -7.60 4.42 7.62
N TYR A 96 -7.61 3.40 6.79
CA TYR A 96 -8.74 2.48 6.68
C TYR A 96 -8.75 1.47 7.84
N ILE A 97 -7.57 0.92 8.15
CA ILE A 97 -7.30 0.20 9.40
C ILE A 97 -6.09 0.87 10.04
N ASP A 98 -6.25 1.35 11.28
CA ASP A 98 -5.20 2.03 12.01
C ASP A 98 -3.97 1.14 12.24
N PRO A 99 -2.76 1.73 12.39
CA PRO A 99 -1.55 0.97 12.72
C PRO A 99 -1.74 0.10 13.94
N ARG A 100 -1.36 -1.17 13.82
CA ARG A 100 -1.49 -2.16 14.89
C ARG A 100 -0.49 -3.30 14.73
N THR A 101 -0.28 -4.03 15.80
CA THR A 101 0.55 -5.24 15.81
C THR A 101 -0.35 -6.47 15.69
N ARG A 102 -0.01 -7.36 14.74
CA ARG A 102 -0.65 -8.65 14.54
C ARG A 102 0.26 -9.77 15.01
N PHE A 103 -0.35 -10.90 15.41
CA PHE A 103 0.36 -12.13 15.77
C PHE A 103 1.43 -11.89 16.83
N LYS A 104 1.10 -11.08 17.86
CA LYS A 104 1.99 -10.72 18.96
C LYS A 104 2.61 -11.95 19.62
N ASN A 105 3.90 -11.83 19.98
CA ASN A 105 4.67 -12.86 20.67
C ASN A 105 4.81 -14.18 19.88
N THR A 106 4.64 -14.13 18.57
CA THR A 106 4.91 -15.24 17.65
C THR A 106 6.01 -14.86 16.67
N ASP A 107 6.50 -15.83 15.91
CA ASP A 107 7.47 -15.56 14.83
C ASP A 107 6.89 -14.67 13.72
N GLY A 108 5.57 -14.63 13.59
CA GLY A 108 4.86 -13.81 12.64
C GLY A 108 4.53 -12.38 13.12
N GLU A 109 5.06 -11.96 14.28
CA GLU A 109 4.77 -10.62 14.81
C GLU A 109 5.12 -9.54 13.80
N GLN A 110 4.14 -8.72 13.46
CA GLN A 110 4.26 -7.67 12.46
C GLN A 110 3.37 -6.48 12.83
N SER A 111 3.80 -5.29 12.42
CA SER A 111 2.96 -4.09 12.43
C SER A 111 2.36 -3.89 11.05
N THR A 112 1.14 -3.37 10.98
CA THR A 112 0.43 -3.18 9.73
C THR A 112 -0.57 -2.03 9.85
N PHE A 113 -0.85 -1.39 8.74
CA PHE A 113 -2.01 -0.52 8.56
C PHE A 113 -2.53 -0.63 7.13
N PHE A 114 -3.78 -0.19 6.93
CA PHE A 114 -4.39 -0.12 5.60
C PHE A 114 -4.77 1.30 5.26
N LEU A 115 -4.55 1.65 4.00
CA LEU A 115 -5.03 2.88 3.37
C LEU A 115 -5.97 2.52 2.23
N LYS A 116 -6.81 3.47 1.87
CA LYS A 116 -7.65 3.41 0.68
C LYS A 116 -7.27 4.59 -0.21
N ASP A 117 -6.88 4.33 -1.45
CA ASP A 117 -6.57 5.41 -2.37
C ASP A 117 -7.83 6.15 -2.85
N PRO A 118 -7.72 7.29 -3.52
CA PRO A 118 -8.90 8.04 -3.97
C PRO A 118 -9.85 7.29 -4.91
N SER A 119 -9.37 6.21 -5.52
CA SER A 119 -10.16 5.36 -6.43
C SER A 119 -10.73 4.11 -5.79
N GLY A 120 -10.48 3.92 -4.49
CA GLY A 120 -10.96 2.77 -3.74
C GLY A 120 -10.02 1.57 -3.72
N ASN A 121 -8.79 1.69 -4.21
CA ASN A 121 -7.80 0.62 -4.11
C ASN A 121 -7.24 0.57 -2.69
N PHE A 122 -7.12 -0.64 -2.13
CA PHE A 122 -6.57 -0.84 -0.79
C PHE A 122 -5.07 -1.10 -0.83
N ILE A 123 -4.35 -0.46 0.08
CA ILE A 123 -2.91 -0.63 0.26
C ILE A 123 -2.63 -1.07 1.69
N GLU A 124 -1.87 -2.15 1.87
CA GLU A 124 -1.39 -2.58 3.17
C GLU A 124 0.10 -2.30 3.29
N VAL A 125 0.49 -1.64 4.36
CA VAL A 125 1.91 -1.43 4.68
C VAL A 125 2.23 -2.25 5.92
N LYS A 126 3.29 -3.05 5.83
CA LYS A 126 3.74 -3.96 6.90
C LYS A 126 5.17 -3.69 7.30
N ALA A 127 5.48 -4.01 8.56
CA ALA A 127 6.84 -4.17 9.04
C ALA A 127 6.89 -5.38 9.96
N PHE A 128 7.75 -6.33 9.63
CA PHE A 128 8.00 -7.47 10.52
C PHE A 128 8.99 -7.08 11.59
N LYS A 129 8.79 -7.57 12.80
CA LYS A 129 9.76 -7.44 13.87
C LYS A 129 11.09 -8.08 13.46
N ASN A 130 11.03 -9.22 12.77
CA ASN A 130 12.15 -9.85 12.10
C ASN A 130 11.73 -10.24 10.68
N ILE A 131 12.29 -9.58 9.68
CA ILE A 131 11.96 -9.78 8.27
C ILE A 131 12.23 -11.22 7.79
N ASP A 132 13.19 -11.91 8.40
CA ASP A 132 13.50 -13.30 8.07
C ASP A 132 12.33 -14.26 8.37
N ASN A 133 11.38 -13.81 9.19
CA ASN A 133 10.19 -14.57 9.53
C ASN A 133 9.03 -14.39 8.54
N LEU A 134 9.19 -13.58 7.51
CA LEU A 134 8.11 -13.27 6.55
C LEU A 134 7.43 -14.52 5.98
N PHE A 135 8.21 -15.55 5.68
CA PHE A 135 7.72 -16.80 5.10
C PHE A 135 7.85 -17.99 6.06
N LYS A 136 8.05 -17.73 7.34
CA LYS A 136 8.13 -18.79 8.33
C LYS A 136 6.74 -19.32 8.65
N SER A 137 6.60 -20.64 8.59
CA SER A 137 5.36 -21.33 8.94
C SER A 137 5.24 -21.59 10.44
#